data_5a5c4151083f8c2fca0e49e6c269671c
#
_entry.id   5a5c4151083f8c2fca0e49e6c269671c
#
_cell.length_a   1.000
_cell.length_b   1.000
_cell.length_c   1.000
_cell.angle_alpha   90.00
_cell.angle_beta   90.00
_cell.angle_gamma   90.00
#
_symmetry.space_group_name_H-M   'P 1'
#
loop_
_entity.id
_entity.type
_entity.pdbx_description
1 polymer ?
#
loop_
_entity_poly.entity_id
_entity_poly.type
_entity_poly.pdbx_seq_one_letter_code
_entity_poly.pdbx_strand_id
1 'polypeptide(L)'
;ITEITGADELFAPDGIIAESERNASRLFGADTFYSAGGSTLCIQVMLYLLAADFCERRNGETCRFDLPDEQNASPLILAGRNAHKAFVNAAALLGIQPVWLRPAAGGTYHSCPITPLDVRAALAACPRRPAAVYVTSPDYLGNVLDIAGIARECHTAGVPLAVDNAHGAYLRFLPKGGAEQRDFSAFPLHPTEAGADICCDSAHKTLPVLTGGAYLHISRNAPKGMTEKAKAAFSVFGSSSPSYLILQSLDAFNASAEKFCAELADFLQQAAELKAKLTLHGFNVFESEPLKLTLRPKPFGYTGADLAHMLENDGVFSEFFDDDFIVFMLSPLLPAVHF
;
A
#
# COMPACT_ATOMS: atom_id res chain seq x y z
N ILE A 1 19.24 -20.77 -15.13
CA ILE A 1 20.40 -20.83 -14.21
C ILE A 1 19.98 -20.82 -12.74
N THR A 2 18.73 -20.46 -12.48
CA THR A 2 18.18 -20.33 -11.10
C THR A 2 17.41 -21.57 -10.62
N GLU A 3 17.12 -22.52 -11.49
CA GLU A 3 16.47 -23.80 -11.18
C GLU A 3 17.53 -24.90 -10.97
N ILE A 4 18.41 -24.68 -9.99
CA ILE A 4 19.51 -25.58 -9.65
C ILE A 4 19.50 -25.89 -8.16
N THR A 5 20.15 -26.99 -7.76
CA THR A 5 20.31 -27.33 -6.34
C THR A 5 20.93 -26.15 -5.56
N GLY A 6 20.28 -25.72 -4.48
CA GLY A 6 20.69 -24.58 -3.66
C GLY A 6 20.07 -23.24 -4.04
N ALA A 7 19.40 -23.14 -5.21
CA ALA A 7 18.46 -22.06 -5.47
C ALA A 7 17.13 -22.40 -4.79
N ASP A 8 16.57 -21.44 -4.07
CA ASP A 8 15.29 -21.61 -3.35
C ASP A 8 14.11 -21.34 -4.27
N GLU A 9 12.91 -21.75 -3.91
CA GLU A 9 11.68 -21.51 -4.67
C GLU A 9 10.78 -20.48 -3.97
N LEU A 10 10.29 -19.46 -4.68
CA LEU A 10 9.53 -18.36 -4.07
C LEU A 10 8.23 -18.82 -3.38
N PHE A 11 7.52 -19.81 -3.93
CA PHE A 11 6.21 -20.22 -3.40
C PHE A 11 6.25 -21.39 -2.42
N ALA A 12 7.40 -22.06 -2.32
CA ALA A 12 7.68 -23.09 -1.32
C ALA A 12 9.10 -22.93 -0.75
N PRO A 13 9.44 -21.74 -0.21
CA PRO A 13 10.81 -21.44 0.17
C PRO A 13 11.19 -22.21 1.45
N ASP A 14 12.37 -22.84 1.42
CA ASP A 14 12.96 -23.54 2.56
C ASP A 14 14.42 -23.13 2.82
N GLY A 15 14.98 -22.26 1.97
CA GLY A 15 16.36 -21.80 1.99
C GLY A 15 16.51 -20.29 2.13
N ILE A 16 17.28 -19.70 1.20
CA ILE A 16 17.70 -18.28 1.23
C ILE A 16 16.52 -17.31 1.09
N ILE A 17 15.51 -17.65 0.30
CA ILE A 17 14.32 -16.81 0.16
C ILE A 17 13.52 -16.82 1.47
N ALA A 18 13.33 -17.99 2.09
CA ALA A 18 12.67 -18.08 3.39
C ALA A 18 13.41 -17.29 4.47
N GLU A 19 14.75 -17.31 4.48
CA GLU A 19 15.54 -16.51 5.41
C GLU A 19 15.38 -15.02 5.16
N SER A 20 15.45 -14.60 3.90
CA SER A 20 15.27 -13.21 3.50
C SER A 20 13.89 -12.68 3.87
N GLU A 21 12.81 -13.44 3.65
CA GLU A 21 11.46 -13.08 4.07
C GLU A 21 11.31 -12.98 5.59
N ARG A 22 12.01 -13.85 6.35
CA ARG A 22 12.08 -13.72 7.82
C ARG A 22 12.79 -12.44 8.27
N ASN A 23 13.82 -12.00 7.53
CA ASN A 23 14.49 -10.73 7.79
C ASN A 23 13.55 -9.55 7.53
N ALA A 24 12.86 -9.55 6.38
CA ALA A 24 11.83 -8.55 6.08
C ALA A 24 10.70 -8.57 7.13
N SER A 25 10.25 -9.74 7.58
CA SER A 25 9.21 -9.86 8.61
C SER A 25 9.62 -9.20 9.93
N ARG A 26 10.92 -9.29 10.30
CA ARG A 26 11.44 -8.57 11.48
C ARG A 26 11.45 -7.06 11.27
N LEU A 27 11.83 -6.58 10.09
CA LEU A 27 11.84 -5.15 9.75
C LEU A 27 10.43 -4.55 9.79
N PHE A 28 9.45 -5.23 9.20
CA PHE A 28 8.07 -4.74 9.12
C PHE A 28 7.21 -5.07 10.35
N GLY A 29 7.62 -6.02 11.20
CA GLY A 29 6.87 -6.44 12.39
C GLY A 29 5.60 -7.24 12.07
N ALA A 30 5.52 -7.83 10.87
CA ALA A 30 4.42 -8.63 10.35
C ALA A 30 4.98 -9.79 9.52
N ASP A 31 4.20 -10.84 9.29
CA ASP A 31 4.61 -11.89 8.36
C ASP A 31 4.65 -11.30 6.94
N THR A 32 5.85 -11.25 6.37
CA THR A 32 6.13 -10.52 5.13
C THR A 32 6.57 -11.46 4.03
N PHE A 33 5.88 -11.37 2.89
CA PHE A 33 6.09 -12.22 1.73
C PHE A 33 6.52 -11.38 0.53
N TYR A 34 7.45 -11.88 -0.25
CA TYR A 34 7.96 -11.22 -1.45
C TYR A 34 7.05 -11.43 -2.64
N SER A 35 6.95 -10.39 -3.45
CA SER A 35 6.34 -10.42 -4.78
C SER A 35 7.31 -9.87 -5.81
N ALA A 36 7.52 -10.61 -6.90
CA ALA A 36 8.19 -10.14 -8.10
C ALA A 36 7.20 -9.64 -9.18
N GLY A 37 5.90 -9.63 -8.87
CA GLY A 37 4.80 -9.18 -9.73
C GLY A 37 4.18 -7.84 -9.30
N GLY A 38 4.90 -7.06 -8.48
CA GLY A 38 4.43 -5.79 -7.94
C GLY A 38 3.30 -5.96 -6.92
N SER A 39 2.78 -4.83 -6.43
CA SER A 39 1.60 -4.81 -5.56
C SER A 39 0.33 -5.29 -6.26
N THR A 40 0.29 -5.29 -7.59
CA THR A 40 -0.83 -5.89 -8.35
C THR A 40 -1.03 -7.36 -7.96
N LEU A 41 0.05 -8.15 -7.92
CA LEU A 41 0.01 -9.54 -7.47
C LEU A 41 -0.35 -9.63 -5.99
N CYS A 42 0.20 -8.77 -5.14
CA CYS A 42 -0.14 -8.72 -3.71
C CYS A 42 -1.62 -8.43 -3.48
N ILE A 43 -2.24 -7.50 -4.24
CA ILE A 43 -3.67 -7.19 -4.14
C ILE A 43 -4.52 -8.40 -4.54
N GLN A 44 -4.15 -9.13 -5.60
CA GLN A 44 -4.84 -10.35 -6.01
C GLN A 44 -4.82 -11.40 -4.89
N VAL A 45 -3.64 -11.64 -4.32
CA VAL A 45 -3.44 -12.57 -3.19
C VAL A 45 -4.22 -12.13 -1.96
N MET A 46 -4.17 -10.85 -1.61
CA MET A 46 -4.89 -10.26 -0.48
C MET A 46 -6.39 -10.49 -0.59
N LEU A 47 -6.97 -10.20 -1.75
CA LEU A 47 -8.40 -10.41 -2.00
C LEU A 47 -8.78 -11.89 -2.01
N TYR A 48 -7.92 -12.75 -2.54
CA TYR A 48 -8.12 -14.20 -2.51
C TYR A 48 -8.15 -14.73 -1.07
N LEU A 49 -7.20 -14.35 -0.23
CA LEU A 49 -7.12 -14.77 1.17
C LEU A 49 -8.34 -14.30 1.97
N LEU A 50 -8.80 -13.06 1.77
CA LEU A 50 -9.97 -12.49 2.42
C LEU A 50 -11.26 -13.19 1.99
N ALA A 51 -11.39 -13.51 0.69
CA ALA A 51 -12.54 -14.24 0.18
C ALA A 51 -12.55 -15.67 0.69
N ALA A 52 -11.41 -16.35 0.71
CA ALA A 52 -11.27 -17.71 1.24
C ALA A 52 -11.63 -17.78 2.73
N ASP A 53 -11.09 -16.88 3.55
CA ASP A 53 -11.42 -16.78 4.97
C ASP A 53 -12.92 -16.52 5.21
N PHE A 54 -13.54 -15.65 4.39
CA PHE A 54 -14.98 -15.42 4.46
C PHE A 54 -15.79 -16.68 4.21
N CYS A 55 -15.43 -17.46 3.18
CA CYS A 55 -16.12 -18.69 2.84
C CYS A 55 -15.97 -19.75 3.95
N GLU A 56 -14.75 -19.92 4.47
CA GLU A 56 -14.46 -20.89 5.55
C GLU A 56 -15.23 -20.56 6.83
N ARG A 57 -15.28 -19.29 7.22
CA ARG A 57 -16.04 -18.86 8.41
C ARG A 57 -17.55 -19.11 8.26
N ARG A 58 -18.05 -19.10 7.03
CA ARG A 58 -19.48 -19.28 6.76
C ARG A 58 -19.91 -20.74 6.69
N ASN A 59 -19.13 -21.58 6.00
CA ASN A 59 -19.55 -22.93 5.62
C ASN A 59 -18.75 -24.04 6.33
N GLY A 60 -17.64 -23.71 7.03
CA GLY A 60 -16.70 -24.70 7.55
C GLY A 60 -15.95 -25.48 6.45
N GLU A 61 -16.10 -25.09 5.18
CA GLU A 61 -15.53 -25.73 4.02
C GLU A 61 -14.63 -24.79 3.23
N THR A 62 -13.69 -25.36 2.47
CA THR A 62 -12.83 -24.63 1.53
C THR A 62 -13.69 -23.90 0.49
N CYS A 63 -13.35 -22.61 0.26
CA CYS A 63 -14.06 -21.80 -0.72
C CYS A 63 -14.02 -22.44 -2.11
N ARG A 64 -15.18 -22.81 -2.63
CA ARG A 64 -15.33 -23.09 -4.05
C ARG A 64 -15.72 -21.78 -4.73
N PHE A 65 -14.87 -21.31 -5.65
CA PHE A 65 -15.17 -20.17 -6.54
C PHE A 65 -16.12 -20.57 -7.68
N ASP A 66 -16.96 -21.59 -7.45
CA ASP A 66 -18.02 -21.99 -8.38
C ASP A 66 -19.05 -20.85 -8.46
N LEU A 67 -19.70 -20.74 -9.60
CA LEU A 67 -20.71 -19.72 -9.89
C LEU A 67 -21.72 -19.58 -8.74
N PRO A 68 -22.20 -18.36 -8.46
CA PRO A 68 -23.07 -18.11 -7.32
C PRO A 68 -24.35 -18.93 -7.43
N ASP A 69 -24.46 -19.92 -6.58
CA ASP A 69 -25.75 -20.51 -6.23
C ASP A 69 -26.50 -19.45 -5.38
N GLU A 70 -27.81 -19.31 -5.56
CA GLU A 70 -28.62 -18.31 -4.82
C GLU A 70 -28.47 -18.42 -3.30
N GLN A 71 -28.02 -19.60 -2.82
CA GLN A 71 -27.70 -19.84 -1.40
C GLN A 71 -26.26 -19.45 -1.00
N ASN A 72 -25.33 -19.26 -1.95
CA ASN A 72 -23.94 -18.86 -1.72
C ASN A 72 -23.73 -17.42 -2.14
N ALA A 73 -24.06 -16.47 -1.25
CA ALA A 73 -23.80 -15.06 -1.51
C ALA A 73 -22.30 -14.80 -1.69
N SER A 74 -21.93 -14.21 -2.81
CA SER A 74 -20.55 -13.78 -3.13
C SER A 74 -19.90 -13.00 -1.97
N PRO A 75 -18.59 -13.13 -1.72
CA PRO A 75 -17.91 -12.27 -0.75
C PRO A 75 -18.14 -10.80 -1.06
N LEU A 76 -18.50 -10.02 -0.04
CA LEU A 76 -18.72 -8.58 -0.15
C LEU A 76 -17.56 -7.85 0.51
N ILE A 77 -16.99 -6.86 -0.17
CA ILE A 77 -15.93 -6.01 0.38
C ILE A 77 -16.37 -4.54 0.32
N LEU A 78 -16.30 -3.86 1.48
CA LEU A 78 -16.45 -2.41 1.52
C LEU A 78 -15.13 -1.78 1.06
N ALA A 79 -15.14 -1.08 -0.07
CA ALA A 79 -13.92 -0.58 -0.71
C ALA A 79 -13.94 0.94 -0.95
N GLY A 80 -12.81 1.59 -0.70
CA GLY A 80 -12.61 2.99 -1.09
C GLY A 80 -12.72 3.17 -2.60
N ARG A 81 -13.40 4.27 -3.02
CA ARG A 81 -13.65 4.54 -4.44
C ARG A 81 -12.41 4.76 -5.30
N ASN A 82 -11.30 5.13 -4.68
CA ASN A 82 -9.98 5.31 -5.31
C ASN A 82 -9.14 4.03 -5.36
N ALA A 83 -9.77 2.86 -5.19
CA ALA A 83 -9.08 1.58 -5.29
C ALA A 83 -8.42 1.43 -6.67
N HIS A 84 -7.17 0.94 -6.68
CA HIS A 84 -6.43 0.70 -7.91
C HIS A 84 -7.14 -0.33 -8.80
N LYS A 85 -6.94 -0.23 -10.13
CA LYS A 85 -7.55 -1.19 -11.10
C LYS A 85 -7.27 -2.66 -10.78
N ALA A 86 -6.16 -2.97 -10.11
CA ALA A 86 -5.85 -4.33 -9.66
C ALA A 86 -6.91 -4.89 -8.71
N PHE A 87 -7.47 -4.05 -7.82
CA PHE A 87 -8.60 -4.43 -6.96
C PHE A 87 -9.83 -4.79 -7.80
N VAL A 88 -10.20 -3.95 -8.75
CA VAL A 88 -11.39 -4.17 -9.60
C VAL A 88 -11.25 -5.45 -10.43
N ASN A 89 -10.07 -5.65 -11.02
CA ASN A 89 -9.77 -6.85 -11.81
C ASN A 89 -9.81 -8.12 -10.95
N ALA A 90 -9.19 -8.09 -9.77
CA ALA A 90 -9.20 -9.22 -8.85
C ALA A 90 -10.60 -9.51 -8.30
N ALA A 91 -11.38 -8.47 -7.98
CA ALA A 91 -12.77 -8.62 -7.54
C ALA A 91 -13.61 -9.30 -8.63
N ALA A 92 -13.44 -8.92 -9.90
CA ALA A 92 -14.13 -9.54 -11.03
C ALA A 92 -13.72 -11.03 -11.21
N LEU A 93 -12.42 -11.34 -11.10
CA LEU A 93 -11.91 -12.72 -11.23
C LEU A 93 -12.40 -13.63 -10.10
N LEU A 94 -12.52 -13.07 -8.88
CA LEU A 94 -12.85 -13.84 -7.67
C LEU A 94 -14.36 -13.82 -7.34
N GLY A 95 -15.19 -13.20 -8.16
CA GLY A 95 -16.62 -13.06 -7.88
C GLY A 95 -16.92 -12.23 -6.63
N ILE A 96 -16.02 -11.34 -6.23
CA ILE A 96 -16.19 -10.44 -5.09
C ILE A 96 -17.12 -9.29 -5.49
N GLN A 97 -18.08 -8.99 -4.62
CA GLN A 97 -18.98 -7.85 -4.78
C GLN A 97 -18.42 -6.62 -4.04
N PRO A 98 -17.91 -5.58 -4.73
CA PRO A 98 -17.51 -4.36 -4.07
C PRO A 98 -18.72 -3.51 -3.70
N VAL A 99 -18.73 -2.99 -2.48
CA VAL A 99 -19.61 -1.91 -2.03
C VAL A 99 -18.74 -0.69 -1.75
N TRP A 100 -18.98 0.38 -2.51
CA TRP A 100 -18.10 1.52 -2.49
C TRP A 100 -18.33 2.41 -1.27
N LEU A 101 -17.29 2.60 -0.50
CA LEU A 101 -17.23 3.61 0.55
C LEU A 101 -17.21 5.01 -0.09
N ARG A 102 -17.99 5.91 0.48
CA ARG A 102 -18.06 7.30 0.05
C ARG A 102 -17.73 8.19 1.24
N PRO A 103 -16.74 9.10 1.12
CA PRO A 103 -16.47 10.04 2.19
C PRO A 103 -17.66 10.99 2.37
N ALA A 104 -17.91 11.41 3.62
CA ALA A 104 -18.97 12.36 3.93
C ALA A 104 -18.71 13.75 3.30
N ALA A 105 -17.44 14.11 3.13
CA ALA A 105 -17.02 15.36 2.51
C ALA A 105 -15.69 15.19 1.77
N GLY A 106 -15.45 16.04 0.78
CA GLY A 106 -14.21 16.04 0.01
C GLY A 106 -14.12 14.87 -0.98
N GLY A 107 -12.92 14.66 -1.47
CA GLY A 107 -12.62 13.60 -2.42
C GLY A 107 -12.60 14.04 -3.87
N THR A 108 -11.79 13.35 -4.64
CA THR A 108 -11.68 13.43 -6.08
C THR A 108 -11.68 12.01 -6.63
N TYR A 109 -11.53 11.82 -7.93
CA TYR A 109 -11.39 10.45 -8.45
C TYR A 109 -10.05 9.78 -8.07
N HIS A 110 -9.03 10.57 -7.65
CA HIS A 110 -7.76 10.05 -7.13
C HIS A 110 -7.71 9.95 -5.61
N SER A 111 -8.66 10.55 -4.90
CA SER A 111 -8.64 10.65 -3.45
C SER A 111 -10.00 10.31 -2.85
N CYS A 112 -9.99 9.48 -1.82
CA CYS A 112 -11.18 9.07 -1.08
C CYS A 112 -10.91 9.21 0.42
N PRO A 113 -11.04 10.43 1.00
CA PRO A 113 -10.71 10.72 2.40
C PRO A 113 -11.74 10.15 3.36
N ILE A 114 -11.76 8.83 3.50
CA ILE A 114 -12.66 8.07 4.36
C ILE A 114 -12.21 8.23 5.80
N THR A 115 -13.15 8.54 6.68
CA THR A 115 -12.94 8.62 8.12
C THR A 115 -13.36 7.32 8.83
N PRO A 116 -12.92 7.08 10.08
CA PRO A 116 -13.44 5.98 10.89
C PRO A 116 -14.97 6.00 11.03
N LEU A 117 -15.57 7.19 11.09
CA LEU A 117 -17.04 7.35 11.18
C LEU A 117 -17.74 6.91 9.88
N ASP A 118 -17.15 7.19 8.71
CA ASP A 118 -17.70 6.73 7.43
C ASP A 118 -17.67 5.20 7.36
N VAL A 119 -16.58 4.57 7.84
CA VAL A 119 -16.46 3.10 7.90
C VAL A 119 -17.49 2.51 8.87
N ARG A 120 -17.62 3.08 10.07
CA ARG A 120 -18.65 2.65 11.04
C ARG A 120 -20.06 2.70 10.44
N ALA A 121 -20.40 3.82 9.80
CA ALA A 121 -21.71 4.00 9.17
C ALA A 121 -21.95 2.99 8.04
N ALA A 122 -20.93 2.76 7.20
CA ALA A 122 -21.01 1.80 6.11
C ALA A 122 -21.15 0.35 6.62
N LEU A 123 -20.42 -0.03 7.67
CA LEU A 123 -20.53 -1.35 8.32
C LEU A 123 -21.92 -1.56 8.89
N ALA A 124 -22.49 -0.54 9.56
CA ALA A 124 -23.83 -0.60 10.14
C ALA A 124 -24.94 -0.68 9.06
N ALA A 125 -24.75 -0.03 7.92
CA ALA A 125 -25.69 -0.03 6.80
C ALA A 125 -25.55 -1.26 5.88
N CYS A 126 -24.50 -2.07 6.06
CA CYS A 126 -24.23 -3.21 5.20
C CYS A 126 -25.28 -4.31 5.43
N PRO A 127 -25.93 -4.84 4.37
CA PRO A 127 -27.01 -5.83 4.53
C PRO A 127 -26.55 -7.16 5.13
N ARG A 128 -25.25 -7.41 5.10
CA ARG A 128 -24.61 -8.61 5.66
C ARG A 128 -23.18 -8.28 6.04
N ARG A 129 -22.58 -9.04 6.95
CA ARG A 129 -21.18 -8.86 7.35
C ARG A 129 -20.27 -8.96 6.13
N PRO A 130 -19.45 -7.95 5.82
CA PRO A 130 -18.51 -8.00 4.71
C PRO A 130 -17.34 -8.94 5.01
N ALA A 131 -16.68 -9.41 3.94
CA ALA A 131 -15.46 -10.19 4.04
C ALA A 131 -14.29 -9.33 4.56
N ALA A 132 -14.25 -8.07 4.15
CA ALA A 132 -13.25 -7.09 4.58
C ALA A 132 -13.70 -5.65 4.33
N VAL A 133 -12.99 -4.72 4.95
CA VAL A 133 -12.87 -3.32 4.50
C VAL A 133 -11.56 -3.18 3.76
N TYR A 134 -11.55 -2.52 2.60
CA TYR A 134 -10.38 -2.27 1.77
C TYR A 134 -10.22 -0.77 1.53
N VAL A 135 -9.06 -0.21 1.85
CA VAL A 135 -8.74 1.21 1.64
C VAL A 135 -7.37 1.39 1.01
N THR A 136 -7.18 2.48 0.26
CA THR A 136 -5.87 2.88 -0.28
C THR A 136 -5.32 4.03 0.56
N SER A 137 -4.13 3.84 1.15
CA SER A 137 -3.45 4.85 1.97
C SER A 137 -1.94 4.56 2.03
N PRO A 138 -1.08 5.52 1.62
CA PRO A 138 -1.41 6.81 0.99
C PRO A 138 -2.10 6.67 -0.35
N ASP A 139 -2.95 7.65 -0.70
CA ASP A 139 -3.55 7.70 -2.03
C ASP A 139 -2.60 8.37 -3.06
N TYR A 140 -3.07 8.50 -4.30
CA TYR A 140 -2.26 9.01 -5.40
C TYR A 140 -1.86 10.49 -5.21
N LEU A 141 -2.67 11.29 -4.52
CA LEU A 141 -2.36 12.69 -4.19
C LEU A 141 -1.55 12.83 -2.89
N GLY A 142 -1.34 11.73 -2.16
CA GLY A 142 -0.58 11.69 -0.92
C GLY A 142 -1.41 11.85 0.35
N ASN A 143 -2.76 11.76 0.27
CA ASN A 143 -3.55 11.73 1.50
C ASN A 143 -3.30 10.42 2.24
N VAL A 144 -3.20 10.54 3.56
CA VAL A 144 -3.08 9.41 4.48
C VAL A 144 -4.33 9.34 5.34
N LEU A 145 -4.90 8.14 5.44
CA LEU A 145 -6.09 7.89 6.25
C LEU A 145 -5.72 7.60 7.71
N ASP A 146 -6.65 7.84 8.65
CA ASP A 146 -6.54 7.35 10.02
C ASP A 146 -6.74 5.82 10.07
N ILE A 147 -5.70 5.08 9.67
CA ILE A 147 -5.74 3.60 9.61
C ILE A 147 -6.02 3.02 10.99
N ALA A 148 -5.46 3.61 12.06
CA ALA A 148 -5.67 3.12 13.42
C ALA A 148 -7.14 3.28 13.86
N GLY A 149 -7.76 4.40 13.53
CA GLY A 149 -9.19 4.63 13.77
C GLY A 149 -10.06 3.69 12.95
N ILE A 150 -9.76 3.53 11.66
CA ILE A 150 -10.48 2.61 10.77
C ILE A 150 -10.34 1.16 11.26
N ALA A 151 -9.14 0.72 11.66
CA ALA A 151 -8.92 -0.62 12.20
C ALA A 151 -9.78 -0.90 13.43
N ARG A 152 -9.88 0.07 14.36
CA ARG A 152 -10.75 -0.07 15.54
C ARG A 152 -12.22 -0.30 15.17
N GLU A 153 -12.75 0.44 14.19
CA GLU A 153 -14.12 0.25 13.71
C GLU A 153 -14.33 -1.11 13.05
N CYS A 154 -13.37 -1.53 12.21
CA CYS A 154 -13.39 -2.83 11.56
C CYS A 154 -13.36 -3.97 12.59
N HIS A 155 -12.42 -3.93 13.53
CA HIS A 155 -12.27 -4.96 14.56
C HIS A 155 -13.47 -5.01 15.53
N THR A 156 -14.06 -3.87 15.85
CA THR A 156 -15.30 -3.83 16.66
C THR A 156 -16.45 -4.55 15.95
N ALA A 157 -16.51 -4.45 14.62
CA ALA A 157 -17.49 -5.18 13.80
C ALA A 157 -17.04 -6.64 13.49
N GLY A 158 -15.85 -7.04 13.92
CA GLY A 158 -15.25 -8.34 13.65
C GLY A 158 -14.91 -8.54 12.15
N VAL A 159 -14.61 -7.47 11.42
CA VAL A 159 -14.29 -7.46 9.99
C VAL A 159 -12.81 -7.12 9.82
N PRO A 160 -12.02 -7.84 9.02
CA PRO A 160 -10.63 -7.51 8.79
C PRO A 160 -10.47 -6.25 7.93
N LEU A 161 -9.38 -5.51 8.18
CA LEU A 161 -8.95 -4.34 7.42
C LEU A 161 -7.81 -4.69 6.47
N ALA A 162 -8.02 -4.46 5.19
CA ALA A 162 -7.01 -4.56 4.14
C ALA A 162 -6.58 -3.16 3.66
N VAL A 163 -5.28 -2.93 3.54
CA VAL A 163 -4.74 -1.63 3.13
C VAL A 163 -3.84 -1.78 1.91
N ASP A 164 -4.19 -1.09 0.83
CA ASP A 164 -3.29 -0.86 -0.30
C ASP A 164 -2.36 0.31 0.07
N ASN A 165 -1.16 -0.03 0.52
CA ASN A 165 -0.12 0.90 0.91
C ASN A 165 0.96 1.02 -0.18
N ALA A 166 0.60 0.84 -1.44
CA ALA A 166 1.55 0.80 -2.55
C ALA A 166 2.49 2.02 -2.63
N HIS A 167 2.09 3.17 -2.11
CA HIS A 167 2.91 4.39 -2.06
C HIS A 167 3.60 4.61 -0.70
N GLY A 168 3.38 3.77 0.30
CA GLY A 168 3.78 4.00 1.69
C GLY A 168 4.79 3.01 2.26
N ALA A 169 5.51 2.22 1.46
CA ALA A 169 6.49 1.26 1.99
C ALA A 169 7.52 1.93 2.93
N TYR A 170 7.95 3.16 2.61
CA TYR A 170 8.90 3.92 3.40
C TYR A 170 8.35 4.36 4.77
N LEU A 171 7.04 4.40 4.99
CA LEU A 171 6.42 4.80 6.26
C LEU A 171 6.93 3.94 7.43
N ARG A 172 7.29 2.70 7.17
CA ARG A 172 7.88 1.80 8.17
C ARG A 172 9.22 2.30 8.71
N PHE A 173 9.95 3.05 7.90
CA PHE A 173 11.31 3.51 8.13
C PHE A 173 11.39 4.97 8.54
N LEU A 174 10.24 5.63 8.77
CA LEU A 174 10.19 6.99 9.29
C LEU A 174 10.84 7.04 10.69
N PRO A 175 11.58 8.13 11.00
CA PRO A 175 12.18 8.30 12.30
C PRO A 175 11.12 8.29 13.39
N LYS A 176 11.34 7.47 14.41
CA LYS A 176 10.49 7.44 15.60
C LYS A 176 11.11 8.34 16.65
N GLY A 177 10.37 9.32 17.18
CA GLY A 177 10.87 10.36 18.08
C GLY A 177 11.71 9.81 19.22
N GLY A 178 12.90 10.38 19.40
CA GLY A 178 13.76 10.25 20.57
C GLY A 178 13.84 11.59 21.29
N ALA A 179 14.20 11.60 22.56
CA ALA A 179 14.16 12.75 23.47
C ALA A 179 15.01 13.98 23.07
N GLU A 180 15.81 13.89 22.01
CA GLU A 180 16.71 14.98 21.57
C GLU A 180 16.50 15.43 20.12
N GLN A 181 15.58 14.83 19.35
CA GLN A 181 15.36 15.15 17.94
C GLN A 181 13.87 15.26 17.64
N ARG A 182 13.51 16.35 16.99
CA ARG A 182 12.27 16.68 16.27
C ARG A 182 11.07 15.76 16.54
N ASP A 183 9.93 16.35 16.81
CA ASP A 183 8.67 15.64 16.97
C ASP A 183 8.21 15.03 15.64
N PHE A 184 8.51 13.75 15.43
CA PHE A 184 8.01 12.95 14.31
C PHE A 184 6.69 12.23 14.63
N SER A 185 6.08 12.51 15.78
CA SER A 185 4.80 11.91 16.18
C SER A 185 3.64 12.25 15.24
N ALA A 186 3.80 13.32 14.45
CA ALA A 186 2.84 13.73 13.43
C ALA A 186 2.90 12.89 12.14
N PHE A 187 3.95 12.07 11.96
CA PHE A 187 4.05 11.24 10.76
C PHE A 187 3.11 10.05 10.82
N PRO A 188 2.51 9.67 9.65
CA PRO A 188 1.65 8.51 9.60
C PRO A 188 2.41 7.22 9.89
N LEU A 189 1.76 6.31 10.60
CA LEU A 189 2.30 4.98 10.83
C LEU A 189 2.12 4.10 9.60
N HIS A 190 3.05 3.16 9.40
CA HIS A 190 2.84 2.08 8.45
C HIS A 190 1.61 1.25 8.83
N PRO A 191 0.80 0.74 7.88
CA PRO A 191 -0.43 0.01 8.19
C PRO A 191 -0.25 -1.19 9.14
N THR A 192 0.89 -1.89 9.09
CA THR A 192 1.21 -2.99 10.03
C THR A 192 1.30 -2.51 11.48
N GLU A 193 1.71 -1.26 11.70
CA GLU A 193 1.79 -0.63 13.04
C GLU A 193 0.47 0.02 13.44
N ALA A 194 -0.31 0.46 12.45
CA ALA A 194 -1.59 1.13 12.65
C ALA A 194 -2.76 0.15 12.84
N GLY A 195 -2.53 -1.16 12.76
CA GLY A 195 -3.52 -2.18 13.06
C GLY A 195 -4.25 -2.77 11.85
N ALA A 196 -3.75 -2.56 10.62
CA ALA A 196 -4.24 -3.31 9.46
C ALA A 196 -3.99 -4.81 9.63
N ASP A 197 -4.93 -5.65 9.21
CA ASP A 197 -4.80 -7.11 9.25
C ASP A 197 -3.93 -7.62 8.11
N ILE A 198 -4.07 -7.02 6.94
CA ILE A 198 -3.28 -7.34 5.75
C ILE A 198 -3.02 -6.07 4.94
N CYS A 199 -1.82 -5.89 4.43
CA CYS A 199 -1.51 -4.76 3.54
C CYS A 199 -0.46 -5.15 2.50
N CYS A 200 -0.34 -4.33 1.45
CA CYS A 200 0.69 -4.52 0.44
C CYS A 200 1.44 -3.22 0.14
N ASP A 201 2.72 -3.38 -0.13
CA ASP A 201 3.65 -2.30 -0.47
C ASP A 201 4.23 -2.51 -1.87
N SER A 202 4.27 -1.46 -2.69
CA SER A 202 5.17 -1.44 -3.85
C SER A 202 6.55 -0.97 -3.40
N ALA A 203 7.41 -1.90 -3.00
CA ALA A 203 8.76 -1.57 -2.51
C ALA A 203 9.52 -0.68 -3.52
N HIS A 204 9.41 -1.00 -4.81
CA HIS A 204 10.11 -0.30 -5.90
C HIS A 204 9.70 1.17 -6.09
N LYS A 205 8.61 1.65 -5.45
CA LYS A 205 8.19 3.06 -5.58
C LYS A 205 8.94 3.97 -4.62
N THR A 206 9.24 3.49 -3.41
CA THR A 206 9.75 4.35 -2.33
C THR A 206 10.98 3.78 -1.61
N LEU A 207 11.38 2.55 -1.91
CA LEU A 207 12.58 1.88 -1.39
C LEU A 207 13.56 1.57 -2.52
N PRO A 208 14.86 1.36 -2.25
CA PRO A 208 15.86 1.01 -3.27
C PRO A 208 15.72 -0.43 -3.76
N VAL A 209 14.60 -0.71 -4.41
CA VAL A 209 14.22 -2.02 -4.90
C VAL A 209 13.89 -1.93 -6.39
N LEU A 210 14.25 -2.95 -7.17
CA LEU A 210 13.97 -3.00 -8.61
C LEU A 210 12.46 -3.03 -8.89
N THR A 211 12.07 -2.42 -10.01
CA THR A 211 10.68 -2.38 -10.48
C THR A 211 10.08 -3.79 -10.52
N GLY A 212 8.90 -3.93 -9.95
CA GLY A 212 8.21 -5.20 -9.75
C GLY A 212 8.40 -5.79 -8.35
N GLY A 213 9.37 -5.31 -7.57
CA GLY A 213 9.54 -5.72 -6.17
C GLY A 213 8.44 -5.13 -5.27
N ALA A 214 7.77 -5.99 -4.52
CA ALA A 214 6.70 -5.62 -3.62
C ALA A 214 6.63 -6.57 -2.43
N TYR A 215 5.90 -6.16 -1.40
CA TYR A 215 5.63 -6.94 -0.20
C TYR A 215 4.13 -7.15 0.01
N LEU A 216 3.78 -8.33 0.51
CA LEU A 216 2.51 -8.59 1.18
C LEU A 216 2.83 -8.77 2.67
N HIS A 217 2.13 -8.03 3.51
CA HIS A 217 2.26 -8.12 4.96
C HIS A 217 0.97 -8.65 5.58
N ILE A 218 1.09 -9.66 6.43
CA ILE A 218 0.00 -10.23 7.21
C ILE A 218 0.29 -9.99 8.68
N SER A 219 -0.59 -9.25 9.34
CA SER A 219 -0.47 -8.94 10.77
C SER A 219 -0.66 -10.20 11.61
N ARG A 220 -0.03 -10.26 12.78
CA ARG A 220 -0.27 -11.33 13.77
C ARG A 220 -1.71 -11.38 14.28
N ASN A 221 -2.45 -10.28 14.11
CA ASN A 221 -3.87 -10.18 14.50
C ASN A 221 -4.83 -10.52 13.35
N ALA A 222 -4.29 -10.79 12.15
CA ALA A 222 -5.10 -11.20 11.01
C ALA A 222 -5.88 -12.51 11.29
N PRO A 223 -6.95 -12.77 10.55
CA PRO A 223 -7.67 -14.03 10.64
C PRO A 223 -6.73 -15.25 10.55
N LYS A 224 -6.98 -16.23 11.43
CA LYS A 224 -6.14 -17.43 11.55
C LYS A 224 -6.03 -18.19 10.22
N GLY A 225 -4.84 -18.68 9.92
CA GLY A 225 -4.57 -19.47 8.72
C GLY A 225 -4.27 -18.65 7.47
N MET A 226 -4.32 -17.31 7.51
CA MET A 226 -3.95 -16.48 6.35
C MET A 226 -2.47 -16.58 6.01
N THR A 227 -1.60 -16.53 7.01
CA THR A 227 -0.15 -16.64 6.85
C THR A 227 0.23 -17.97 6.19
N GLU A 228 -0.32 -19.07 6.68
CA GLU A 228 -0.06 -20.42 6.17
C GLU A 228 -0.51 -20.61 4.72
N LYS A 229 -1.56 -19.89 4.31
CA LYS A 229 -2.13 -19.97 2.95
C LYS A 229 -1.48 -18.99 1.98
N ALA A 230 -0.68 -18.03 2.45
CA ALA A 230 -0.17 -16.93 1.62
C ALA A 230 0.63 -17.44 0.41
N LYS A 231 1.56 -18.38 0.60
CA LYS A 231 2.37 -18.93 -0.50
C LYS A 231 1.54 -19.69 -1.53
N ALA A 232 0.59 -20.49 -1.08
CA ALA A 232 -0.35 -21.18 -1.99
C ALA A 232 -1.21 -20.15 -2.77
N ALA A 233 -1.66 -19.08 -2.12
CA ALA A 233 -2.39 -18.03 -2.79
C ALA A 233 -1.52 -17.27 -3.82
N PHE A 234 -0.25 -17.02 -3.52
CA PHE A 234 0.68 -16.45 -4.49
C PHE A 234 0.87 -17.34 -5.72
N SER A 235 0.94 -18.65 -5.55
CA SER A 235 1.11 -19.59 -6.67
C SER A 235 -0.09 -19.66 -7.63
N VAL A 236 -1.28 -19.21 -7.19
CA VAL A 236 -2.48 -19.14 -8.05
C VAL A 236 -2.34 -18.04 -9.12
N PHE A 237 -1.71 -16.92 -8.79
CA PHE A 237 -1.65 -15.74 -9.65
C PHE A 237 -0.24 -15.44 -10.17
N GLY A 238 0.77 -15.89 -9.45
CA GLY A 238 2.16 -15.60 -9.76
C GLY A 238 2.77 -16.55 -10.78
N SER A 239 3.81 -16.07 -11.47
CA SER A 239 4.62 -16.92 -12.33
C SER A 239 5.47 -17.88 -11.51
N SER A 240 5.55 -19.14 -11.92
CA SER A 240 6.50 -20.12 -11.34
C SER A 240 7.97 -19.77 -11.62
N SER A 241 8.23 -18.78 -12.48
CA SER A 241 9.56 -18.31 -12.84
C SER A 241 9.75 -16.84 -12.45
N PRO A 242 9.80 -16.50 -11.15
CA PRO A 242 9.99 -15.13 -10.70
C PRO A 242 11.39 -14.61 -11.04
N SER A 243 11.52 -13.30 -11.23
CA SER A 243 12.82 -12.67 -11.45
C SER A 243 13.64 -12.69 -10.15
N TYR A 244 14.74 -13.45 -10.13
CA TYR A 244 15.66 -13.50 -9.00
C TYR A 244 16.40 -12.18 -8.78
N LEU A 245 16.59 -11.35 -9.82
CA LEU A 245 17.15 -10.00 -9.64
C LEU A 245 16.23 -9.12 -8.80
N ILE A 246 14.91 -9.25 -8.98
CA ILE A 246 13.93 -8.53 -8.15
C ILE A 246 14.00 -9.06 -6.71
N LEU A 247 14.02 -10.38 -6.51
CA LEU A 247 14.11 -10.99 -5.18
C LEU A 247 15.42 -10.58 -4.48
N GLN A 248 16.55 -10.57 -5.20
CA GLN A 248 17.82 -10.11 -4.68
C GLN A 248 17.79 -8.64 -4.27
N SER A 249 17.07 -7.78 -5.00
CA SER A 249 16.94 -6.37 -4.64
C SER A 249 16.12 -6.18 -3.35
N LEU A 250 15.10 -7.01 -3.13
CA LEU A 250 14.32 -7.03 -1.88
C LEU A 250 15.19 -7.49 -0.70
N ASP A 251 16.03 -8.52 -0.90
CA ASP A 251 16.98 -9.00 0.11
C ASP A 251 18.06 -7.95 0.43
N ALA A 252 18.63 -7.33 -0.60
CA ALA A 252 19.64 -6.28 -0.43
C ALA A 252 19.11 -5.08 0.36
N PHE A 253 17.82 -4.77 0.22
CA PHE A 253 17.18 -3.76 1.04
C PHE A 253 17.17 -4.13 2.52
N ASN A 254 16.94 -5.40 2.88
CA ASN A 254 16.98 -5.82 4.30
C ASN A 254 18.30 -5.46 4.96
N ALA A 255 19.42 -5.65 4.25
CA ALA A 255 20.76 -5.34 4.76
C ALA A 255 21.05 -3.82 4.81
N SER A 256 20.36 -3.03 3.99
CA SER A 256 20.58 -1.58 3.88
C SER A 256 19.54 -0.73 4.59
N ALA A 257 18.57 -1.34 5.27
CA ALA A 257 17.43 -0.64 5.89
C ALA A 257 17.85 0.43 6.92
N GLU A 258 18.85 0.15 7.74
CA GLU A 258 19.35 1.13 8.73
C GLU A 258 19.97 2.37 8.04
N LYS A 259 20.78 2.14 6.99
CA LYS A 259 21.33 3.22 6.19
C LYS A 259 20.23 4.05 5.54
N PHE A 260 19.23 3.38 4.96
CA PHE A 260 18.08 4.05 4.38
C PHE A 260 17.30 4.91 5.40
N CYS A 261 17.12 4.42 6.65
CA CYS A 261 16.49 5.21 7.71
C CYS A 261 17.23 6.52 7.98
N ALA A 262 18.57 6.48 8.04
CA ALA A 262 19.38 7.67 8.28
C ALA A 262 19.27 8.66 7.11
N GLU A 263 19.42 8.19 5.88
CA GLU A 263 19.27 9.01 4.67
C GLU A 263 17.87 9.61 4.53
N LEU A 264 16.84 8.82 4.87
CA LEU A 264 15.46 9.28 4.86
C LEU A 264 15.22 10.41 5.87
N ALA A 265 15.76 10.29 7.09
CA ALA A 265 15.61 11.31 8.14
C ALA A 265 16.15 12.68 7.70
N ASP A 266 17.34 12.71 7.08
CA ASP A 266 17.93 13.92 6.56
C ASP A 266 17.15 14.48 5.37
N PHE A 267 16.69 13.62 4.49
CA PHE A 267 15.93 14.00 3.30
C PHE A 267 14.55 14.57 3.64
N LEU A 268 13.87 14.04 4.64
CA LEU A 268 12.57 14.54 5.09
C LEU A 268 12.59 16.00 5.48
N GLN A 269 13.69 16.46 6.06
CA GLN A 269 13.87 17.88 6.37
C GLN A 269 13.94 18.72 5.10
N GLN A 270 14.75 18.28 4.12
CA GLN A 270 14.89 19.00 2.84
C GLN A 270 13.55 19.05 2.10
N ALA A 271 12.81 17.95 2.10
CA ALA A 271 11.47 17.90 1.51
C ALA A 271 10.48 18.86 2.20
N ALA A 272 10.52 18.95 3.53
CA ALA A 272 9.69 19.89 4.28
C ALA A 272 10.07 21.34 4.01
N GLU A 273 11.37 21.65 3.94
CA GLU A 273 11.88 22.98 3.58
C GLU A 273 11.47 23.39 2.16
N LEU A 274 11.51 22.44 1.19
CA LEU A 274 11.03 22.69 -0.17
C LEU A 274 9.54 23.04 -0.18
N LYS A 275 8.71 22.22 0.49
CA LYS A 275 7.26 22.47 0.60
C LYS A 275 6.97 23.84 1.22
N ALA A 276 7.70 24.20 2.28
CA ALA A 276 7.57 25.50 2.94
C ALA A 276 7.98 26.66 2.02
N LYS A 277 9.10 26.55 1.29
CA LYS A 277 9.54 27.56 0.31
C LYS A 277 8.49 27.76 -0.79
N LEU A 278 7.97 26.67 -1.36
CA LEU A 278 6.94 26.77 -2.39
C LEU A 278 5.67 27.45 -1.86
N THR A 279 5.24 27.12 -0.65
CA THR A 279 4.10 27.80 0.01
C THR A 279 4.37 29.27 0.23
N LEU A 280 5.59 29.65 0.69
CA LEU A 280 6.00 31.05 0.89
C LEU A 280 5.98 31.84 -0.43
N HIS A 281 6.35 31.19 -1.54
CA HIS A 281 6.28 31.79 -2.88
C HIS A 281 4.85 31.79 -3.47
N GLY A 282 3.86 31.38 -2.71
CA GLY A 282 2.46 31.46 -3.07
C GLY A 282 1.93 30.22 -3.80
N PHE A 283 2.72 29.18 -4.02
CA PHE A 283 2.21 27.95 -4.63
C PHE A 283 1.17 27.27 -3.73
N ASN A 284 0.12 26.76 -4.35
CA ASN A 284 -0.90 25.99 -3.63
C ASN A 284 -0.41 24.55 -3.45
N VAL A 285 0.34 24.32 -2.36
CA VAL A 285 0.85 23.01 -1.96
C VAL A 285 -0.26 22.25 -1.25
N PHE A 286 -0.61 21.07 -1.77
CA PHE A 286 -1.57 20.16 -1.13
C PHE A 286 -0.90 19.48 0.07
N GLU A 287 -1.60 19.43 1.20
CA GLU A 287 -1.12 18.67 2.36
C GLU A 287 -1.09 17.17 2.03
N SER A 288 0.08 16.59 2.08
CA SER A 288 0.33 15.22 1.62
C SER A 288 1.36 14.53 2.50
N GLU A 289 1.48 13.21 2.33
CA GLU A 289 2.51 12.41 2.98
C GLU A 289 3.93 12.98 2.69
N PRO A 290 4.91 12.68 3.55
CA PRO A 290 6.20 13.38 3.52
C PRO A 290 6.93 13.38 2.17
N LEU A 291 6.94 12.25 1.46
CA LEU A 291 7.67 12.11 0.20
C LEU A 291 6.85 12.48 -1.04
N LYS A 292 5.62 12.98 -0.90
CA LYS A 292 4.85 13.52 -2.01
C LYS A 292 4.79 15.04 -1.95
N LEU A 293 4.98 15.65 -3.12
CA LEU A 293 4.73 17.06 -3.36
C LEU A 293 3.63 17.16 -4.41
N THR A 294 2.45 17.59 -3.99
CA THR A 294 1.30 17.78 -4.86
C THR A 294 0.94 19.26 -4.93
N LEU A 295 0.90 19.81 -6.13
CA LEU A 295 0.56 21.21 -6.38
C LEU A 295 -0.78 21.32 -7.11
N ARG A 296 -1.49 22.43 -6.87
CA ARG A 296 -2.70 22.84 -7.60
C ARG A 296 -2.40 24.08 -8.43
N PRO A 297 -2.06 23.96 -9.71
CA PRO A 297 -1.66 25.09 -10.54
C PRO A 297 -2.82 25.95 -11.05
N LYS A 298 -4.04 25.47 -11.06
CA LYS A 298 -5.22 26.19 -11.60
C LYS A 298 -5.42 27.61 -11.03
N PRO A 299 -5.22 27.90 -9.73
CA PRO A 299 -5.34 29.26 -9.22
C PRO A 299 -4.37 30.26 -9.87
N PHE A 300 -3.35 29.78 -10.55
CA PHE A 300 -2.34 30.59 -11.27
C PHE A 300 -2.58 30.63 -12.78
N GLY A 301 -3.68 30.05 -13.27
CA GLY A 301 -4.03 30.03 -14.68
C GLY A 301 -3.39 28.93 -15.51
N TYR A 302 -2.81 27.91 -14.88
CA TYR A 302 -2.20 26.77 -15.52
C TYR A 302 -2.94 25.48 -15.16
N THR A 303 -2.95 24.51 -16.07
CA THR A 303 -3.28 23.12 -15.73
C THR A 303 -2.04 22.40 -15.17
N GLY A 304 -2.25 21.24 -14.54
CA GLY A 304 -1.13 20.39 -14.13
C GLY A 304 -0.29 19.95 -15.34
N ALA A 305 -0.94 19.71 -16.49
CA ALA A 305 -0.27 19.39 -17.75
C ALA A 305 0.61 20.52 -18.26
N ASP A 306 0.12 21.78 -18.23
CA ASP A 306 0.91 22.94 -18.64
C ASP A 306 2.18 23.06 -17.79
N LEU A 307 2.03 22.95 -16.45
CA LEU A 307 3.15 23.04 -15.54
C LEU A 307 4.14 21.87 -15.71
N ALA A 308 3.65 20.64 -15.93
CA ALA A 308 4.49 19.50 -16.20
C ALA A 308 5.38 19.71 -17.43
N HIS A 309 4.78 20.12 -18.55
CA HIS A 309 5.52 20.40 -19.81
C HIS A 309 6.55 21.54 -19.65
N MET A 310 6.23 22.58 -18.85
CA MET A 310 7.19 23.64 -18.58
C MET A 310 8.40 23.10 -17.79
N LEU A 311 8.17 22.31 -16.75
CA LEU A 311 9.22 21.77 -15.90
C LEU A 311 10.07 20.69 -16.58
N GLU A 312 9.49 19.92 -17.52
CA GLU A 312 10.25 18.95 -18.32
C GLU A 312 11.37 19.59 -19.13
N ASN A 313 11.17 20.83 -19.62
CA ASN A 313 12.23 21.58 -20.33
C ASN A 313 13.44 21.91 -19.42
N ASP A 314 13.20 21.99 -18.10
CA ASP A 314 14.24 22.21 -17.09
C ASP A 314 14.74 20.90 -16.46
N GLY A 315 14.32 19.74 -16.99
CA GLY A 315 14.73 18.42 -16.53
C GLY A 315 14.02 17.93 -15.26
N VAL A 316 12.89 18.54 -14.88
CA VAL A 316 12.08 18.16 -13.74
C VAL A 316 10.84 17.37 -14.22
N PHE A 317 10.76 16.10 -13.83
CA PHE A 317 9.72 15.17 -14.26
C PHE A 317 8.74 14.90 -13.12
N SER A 318 7.43 15.04 -13.41
CA SER A 318 6.38 14.68 -12.47
C SER A 318 6.06 13.19 -12.52
N GLU A 319 5.60 12.65 -11.40
CA GLU A 319 5.03 11.29 -11.33
C GLU A 319 3.67 11.23 -12.03
N PHE A 320 2.88 12.28 -11.88
CA PHE A 320 1.54 12.36 -12.42
C PHE A 320 1.11 13.82 -12.62
N PHE A 321 0.28 14.05 -13.61
CA PHE A 321 -0.43 15.32 -13.78
C PHE A 321 -1.78 15.11 -14.45
N ASP A 322 -2.69 16.03 -14.16
CA ASP A 322 -3.97 16.19 -14.85
C ASP A 322 -4.34 17.69 -14.94
N ASP A 323 -5.58 18.00 -15.21
CA ASP A 323 -6.03 19.41 -15.28
C ASP A 323 -5.95 20.13 -13.93
N ASP A 324 -6.06 19.43 -12.82
CA ASP A 324 -6.18 19.99 -11.47
C ASP A 324 -4.90 19.93 -10.66
N PHE A 325 -4.06 18.88 -10.88
CA PHE A 325 -2.94 18.56 -10.04
C PHE A 325 -1.67 18.27 -10.85
N ILE A 326 -0.52 18.49 -10.23
CA ILE A 326 0.75 17.91 -10.58
C ILE A 326 1.37 17.28 -9.32
N VAL A 327 1.87 16.07 -9.44
CA VAL A 327 2.38 15.26 -8.32
C VAL A 327 3.83 14.86 -8.58
N PHE A 328 4.70 15.10 -7.59
CA PHE A 328 6.08 14.64 -7.60
C PHE A 328 6.29 13.62 -6.49
N MET A 329 7.02 12.58 -6.78
CA MET A 329 7.55 11.64 -5.80
C MET A 329 8.98 12.03 -5.45
N LEU A 330 9.19 12.47 -4.22
CA LEU A 330 10.50 12.82 -3.69
C LEU A 330 11.20 11.55 -3.18
N SER A 331 12.51 11.47 -3.35
CA SER A 331 13.25 10.26 -2.95
C SER A 331 14.65 10.60 -2.46
N PRO A 332 15.10 10.05 -1.33
CA PRO A 332 16.47 10.18 -0.87
C PRO A 332 17.48 9.44 -1.76
N LEU A 333 17.00 8.63 -2.71
CA LEU A 333 17.82 7.82 -3.62
C LEU A 333 18.24 8.58 -4.87
N LEU A 334 17.63 9.71 -5.14
CA LEU A 334 18.04 10.58 -6.24
C LEU A 334 19.24 11.45 -5.81
N PRO A 335 20.19 11.70 -6.74
CA PRO A 335 21.28 12.64 -6.41
C PRO A 335 20.68 13.96 -5.93
N ALA A 336 21.33 14.55 -4.92
CA ALA A 336 20.89 15.81 -4.36
C ALA A 336 20.78 16.84 -5.49
N VAL A 337 19.56 17.11 -5.92
CA VAL A 337 19.29 18.29 -6.73
C VAL A 337 19.40 19.44 -5.74
N HIS A 338 20.29 20.39 -6.00
CA HIS A 338 20.39 21.60 -5.20
C HIS A 338 19.09 22.39 -5.42
N PHE A 339 18.14 22.23 -4.49
CA PHE A 339 16.90 22.98 -4.42
C PHE A 339 17.12 24.42 -4.01
#